data_0cb431a464cc05ca8e20c3b060a0afff
#
_entry.id   0cb431a464cc05ca8e20c3b060a0afff
#
_cell.length_a   1.000
_cell.length_b   1.000
_cell.length_c   1.000
_cell.angle_alpha   90.00
_cell.angle_beta   90.00
_cell.angle_gamma   90.00
#
_symmetry.space_group_name_H-M   'P 1'
#
loop_
_entity.id
_entity.type
_entity.pdbx_description
1 polymer ?
#
loop_
_entity_poly.entity_id
_entity_poly.type
_entity_poly.pdbx_seq_one_letter_code
_entity_poly.pdbx_strand_id
1 'polypeptide(L)'
;MTKALKGVRILDFTHVQSGPTCTQLLAWFGADVIKVERPGVGDITRGQLQDIPNVDSLYFTMLNHNKRSITLDTKNPKGKEVLTALIKSCDVLVENFGPGVLDRMGFPWEKIHAINPKMIVASIKGFGPGPYEDCKVYENVAQCTGGAASTTGFRDGLPLVTGAQIGDSGTGLHLALGIVTALYQRTHSGQGQRVTAAMQDGVLNLARVKLRDQQRLAHGPLKEYSQFGEGIPFGDAVPRAGNDSGGGQPGRILKCKGWETDPNAYIYFITQAPVWEKICDVIGEPTWKTDPNYAKPPARLPRLNEIFGRIEQWTMTKTKFEAMEILNKDDIPCGPILSMKEIAEDQSLRATGTVVEVDHPTRGKYISVGNPIKLSDSPSDVARSPLLGEHTDEILREVLGFSDHQVAEIHDSGALDPPRKQAAE
;
A
#
# COMPACT_ATOMS: atom_id res chain seq x y z
N MET A 1 -19.37 16.55 -10.66
CA MET A 1 -18.18 16.30 -11.53
C MET A 1 -18.12 14.83 -11.87
N THR A 2 -17.66 14.48 -13.08
CA THR A 2 -17.58 13.07 -13.50
C THR A 2 -16.32 12.45 -12.90
N LYS A 3 -16.44 11.26 -12.29
CA LYS A 3 -15.27 10.52 -11.76
C LYS A 3 -14.39 10.02 -12.90
N ALA A 4 -13.07 9.98 -12.70
CA ALA A 4 -12.09 9.66 -13.73
C ALA A 4 -12.28 8.27 -14.38
N LEU A 5 -12.69 7.27 -13.60
CA LEU A 5 -12.94 5.90 -14.07
C LEU A 5 -14.44 5.58 -14.18
N LYS A 6 -15.32 6.59 -14.26
CA LYS A 6 -16.75 6.37 -14.47
C LYS A 6 -16.98 5.59 -15.78
N GLY A 7 -17.75 4.51 -15.67
CA GLY A 7 -18.05 3.61 -16.79
C GLY A 7 -17.09 2.42 -16.91
N VAL A 8 -15.99 2.39 -16.14
CA VAL A 8 -15.15 1.21 -16.01
C VAL A 8 -15.74 0.29 -14.95
N ARG A 9 -15.98 -0.97 -15.29
CA ARG A 9 -16.46 -1.99 -14.36
C ARG A 9 -15.42 -3.06 -14.11
N ILE A 10 -15.17 -3.35 -12.83
CA ILE A 10 -14.13 -4.27 -12.38
C ILE A 10 -14.76 -5.44 -11.65
N LEU A 11 -14.47 -6.65 -12.11
CA LEU A 11 -14.82 -7.91 -11.46
C LEU A 11 -13.67 -8.27 -10.50
N ASP A 12 -13.90 -8.13 -9.21
CA ASP A 12 -12.90 -8.24 -8.16
C ASP A 12 -12.97 -9.59 -7.44
N PHE A 13 -12.08 -10.51 -7.78
CA PHE A 13 -11.88 -11.80 -7.11
C PHE A 13 -10.79 -11.75 -6.04
N THR A 14 -10.29 -10.57 -5.73
CA THR A 14 -9.18 -10.45 -4.79
C THR A 14 -9.61 -10.66 -3.35
N HIS A 15 -8.68 -11.08 -2.52
CA HIS A 15 -8.87 -11.26 -1.08
C HIS A 15 -7.60 -10.87 -0.31
N VAL A 16 -7.72 -10.75 0.99
CA VAL A 16 -6.70 -10.32 1.94
C VAL A 16 -6.32 -8.86 1.71
N GLN A 17 -5.18 -8.54 1.09
CA GLN A 17 -4.68 -7.17 1.07
C GLN A 17 -4.18 -6.69 -0.29
N SER A 18 -3.27 -7.41 -0.95
CA SER A 18 -2.59 -6.90 -2.15
C SER A 18 -3.57 -6.53 -3.28
N GLY A 19 -4.45 -7.45 -3.63
CA GLY A 19 -5.48 -7.23 -4.64
C GLY A 19 -6.56 -6.24 -4.19
N PRO A 20 -7.15 -6.37 -2.97
CA PRO A 20 -8.09 -5.39 -2.46
C PRO A 20 -7.57 -3.96 -2.45
N THR A 21 -6.29 -3.71 -2.14
CA THR A 21 -5.67 -2.39 -2.26
C THR A 21 -5.73 -1.86 -3.70
N CYS A 22 -5.42 -2.71 -4.68
CA CYS A 22 -5.49 -2.34 -6.10
C CYS A 22 -6.91 -1.92 -6.48
N THR A 23 -7.90 -2.77 -6.22
CA THR A 23 -9.28 -2.55 -6.64
C THR A 23 -9.96 -1.43 -5.87
N GLN A 24 -9.62 -1.21 -4.59
CA GLN A 24 -10.09 -0.06 -3.81
C GLN A 24 -9.60 1.28 -4.38
N LEU A 25 -8.33 1.38 -4.78
CA LEU A 25 -7.81 2.59 -5.41
C LEU A 25 -8.60 2.94 -6.68
N LEU A 26 -8.90 1.94 -7.52
CA LEU A 26 -9.69 2.12 -8.73
C LEU A 26 -11.15 2.51 -8.41
N ALA A 27 -11.73 1.94 -7.33
CA ALA A 27 -13.05 2.33 -6.84
C ALA A 27 -13.10 3.79 -6.37
N TRP A 28 -12.07 4.27 -5.69
CA TRP A 28 -11.96 5.69 -5.29
C TRP A 28 -11.92 6.64 -6.48
N PHE A 29 -11.37 6.19 -7.62
CA PHE A 29 -11.42 6.96 -8.88
C PHE A 29 -12.72 6.80 -9.65
N GLY A 30 -13.69 6.04 -9.12
CA GLY A 30 -15.05 5.93 -9.65
C GLY A 30 -15.31 4.73 -10.55
N ALA A 31 -14.42 3.74 -10.58
CA ALA A 31 -14.73 2.44 -11.17
C ALA A 31 -15.83 1.74 -10.37
N ASP A 32 -16.75 1.06 -11.07
CA ASP A 32 -17.76 0.18 -10.49
C ASP A 32 -17.12 -1.17 -10.15
N VAL A 33 -16.70 -1.36 -8.89
CA VAL A 33 -15.98 -2.55 -8.44
C VAL A 33 -16.95 -3.54 -7.81
N ILE A 34 -17.12 -4.69 -8.46
CA ILE A 34 -17.96 -5.80 -8.02
C ILE A 34 -17.07 -6.87 -7.39
N LYS A 35 -17.05 -6.93 -6.06
CA LYS A 35 -16.32 -7.94 -5.30
C LYS A 35 -17.13 -9.24 -5.28
N VAL A 36 -16.57 -10.29 -5.87
CA VAL A 36 -17.14 -11.64 -5.87
C VAL A 36 -16.63 -12.41 -4.68
N GLU A 37 -17.53 -12.81 -3.82
CA GLU A 37 -17.22 -13.48 -2.57
C GLU A 37 -17.86 -14.86 -2.48
N ARG A 38 -17.24 -15.73 -1.71
CA ARG A 38 -17.79 -17.07 -1.47
C ARG A 38 -19.02 -16.97 -0.55
N PRO A 39 -20.14 -17.64 -0.88
CA PRO A 39 -21.30 -17.69 -0.02
C PRO A 39 -20.99 -18.14 1.41
N GLY A 40 -21.60 -17.49 2.40
CA GLY A 40 -21.50 -17.78 3.84
C GLY A 40 -20.20 -17.39 4.51
N VAL A 41 -19.13 -17.17 3.76
CA VAL A 41 -17.78 -16.93 4.31
C VAL A 41 -17.22 -15.57 3.90
N GLY A 42 -17.34 -15.21 2.63
CA GLY A 42 -16.74 -13.99 2.07
C GLY A 42 -15.21 -14.03 1.99
N ASP A 43 -14.64 -12.84 1.97
CA ASP A 43 -13.20 -12.64 2.16
C ASP A 43 -12.82 -13.00 3.59
N ILE A 44 -11.75 -13.78 3.75
CA ILE A 44 -11.28 -14.24 5.06
C ILE A 44 -11.00 -13.07 6.02
N THR A 45 -10.65 -11.89 5.51
CA THR A 45 -10.41 -10.70 6.32
C THR A 45 -11.66 -10.16 7.01
N ARG A 46 -12.87 -10.56 6.60
CA ARG A 46 -14.09 -10.19 7.34
C ARG A 46 -14.05 -10.72 8.79
N GLY A 47 -13.45 -11.90 8.99
CA GLY A 47 -13.31 -12.54 10.30
C GLY A 47 -11.93 -12.42 10.94
N GLN A 48 -10.91 -11.95 10.23
CA GLN A 48 -9.56 -11.82 10.78
C GLN A 48 -9.43 -10.54 11.62
N LEU A 49 -8.74 -10.64 12.77
CA LEU A 49 -8.48 -9.50 13.66
C LEU A 49 -9.77 -8.77 14.08
N GLN A 50 -10.85 -9.50 14.30
CA GLN A 50 -12.10 -8.92 14.78
C GLN A 50 -11.92 -8.32 16.17
N ASP A 51 -12.33 -7.06 16.30
CA ASP A 51 -12.41 -6.29 17.54
C ASP A 51 -13.84 -6.25 18.09
N ILE A 52 -14.86 -6.43 17.23
CA ILE A 52 -16.28 -6.52 17.60
C ILE A 52 -16.83 -7.87 17.13
N PRO A 53 -17.40 -8.70 18.02
CA PRO A 53 -17.94 -10.01 17.65
C PRO A 53 -19.03 -9.92 16.56
N ASN A 54 -18.98 -10.79 15.57
CA ASN A 54 -19.95 -10.89 14.47
C ASN A 54 -20.08 -9.63 13.58
N VAL A 55 -19.08 -8.75 13.62
CA VAL A 55 -19.00 -7.55 12.76
C VAL A 55 -17.76 -7.70 11.86
N ASP A 56 -17.87 -7.27 10.61
CA ASP A 56 -16.73 -7.23 9.70
C ASP A 56 -15.55 -6.48 10.33
N SER A 57 -14.37 -7.06 10.29
CA SER A 57 -13.18 -6.50 10.93
C SER A 57 -12.73 -5.19 10.27
N LEU A 58 -11.97 -4.38 10.99
CA LEU A 58 -11.31 -3.20 10.39
C LEU A 58 -10.38 -3.58 9.24
N TYR A 59 -9.79 -4.76 9.29
CA TYR A 59 -8.94 -5.25 8.21
C TYR A 59 -9.68 -5.40 6.88
N PHE A 60 -10.93 -5.88 6.91
CA PHE A 60 -11.77 -5.92 5.72
C PHE A 60 -12.28 -4.53 5.34
N THR A 61 -12.85 -3.79 6.30
CA THR A 61 -13.55 -2.54 5.99
C THR A 61 -12.62 -1.47 5.43
N MET A 62 -11.38 -1.40 5.89
CA MET A 62 -10.38 -0.43 5.44
C MET A 62 -9.82 -0.72 4.03
N LEU A 63 -9.97 -1.94 3.50
CA LEU A 63 -9.43 -2.36 2.20
C LEU A 63 -10.51 -2.54 1.12
N ASN A 64 -11.79 -2.31 1.46
CA ASN A 64 -12.88 -2.58 0.53
C ASN A 64 -13.89 -1.43 0.42
N HIS A 65 -13.44 -0.20 0.68
CA HIS A 65 -14.25 1.00 0.46
C HIS A 65 -14.75 1.11 -0.97
N ASN A 66 -15.94 1.68 -1.14
CA ASN A 66 -16.53 2.01 -2.45
C ASN A 66 -16.80 0.80 -3.37
N LYS A 67 -16.78 -0.43 -2.84
CA LYS A 67 -17.07 -1.64 -3.61
C LYS A 67 -18.52 -2.07 -3.41
N ARG A 68 -19.04 -2.84 -4.37
CA ARG A 68 -20.27 -3.64 -4.23
C ARG A 68 -19.89 -5.09 -4.01
N SER A 69 -20.67 -5.85 -3.23
CA SER A 69 -20.42 -7.26 -2.95
C SER A 69 -21.54 -8.12 -3.53
N ILE A 70 -21.13 -9.19 -4.23
CA ILE A 70 -21.99 -10.30 -4.65
C ILE A 70 -21.41 -11.59 -4.08
N THR A 71 -22.25 -12.46 -3.52
CA THR A 71 -21.85 -13.82 -3.19
C THR A 71 -22.11 -14.75 -4.35
N LEU A 72 -21.16 -15.63 -4.67
CA LEU A 72 -21.29 -16.53 -5.82
C LEU A 72 -20.48 -17.82 -5.60
N ASP A 73 -21.15 -18.98 -5.63
CA ASP A 73 -20.49 -20.27 -5.72
C ASP A 73 -20.13 -20.60 -7.17
N THR A 74 -18.88 -20.37 -7.52
CA THR A 74 -18.36 -20.64 -8.87
C THR A 74 -18.20 -22.12 -9.19
N LYS A 75 -18.47 -23.05 -8.26
CA LYS A 75 -18.57 -24.50 -8.52
C LYS A 75 -19.97 -24.90 -8.98
N ASN A 76 -20.97 -24.15 -8.55
CA ASN A 76 -22.37 -24.37 -8.98
C ASN A 76 -22.54 -24.04 -10.47
N PRO A 77 -23.25 -24.85 -11.28
CA PRO A 77 -23.49 -24.59 -12.70
C PRO A 77 -24.13 -23.22 -12.95
N LYS A 78 -25.17 -22.83 -12.18
CA LYS A 78 -25.79 -21.51 -12.26
C LYS A 78 -24.82 -20.39 -11.86
N GLY A 79 -23.96 -20.61 -10.87
CA GLY A 79 -22.90 -19.69 -10.51
C GLY A 79 -21.91 -19.46 -11.65
N LYS A 80 -21.58 -20.50 -12.44
CA LYS A 80 -20.75 -20.34 -13.64
C LYS A 80 -21.46 -19.58 -14.76
N GLU A 81 -22.77 -19.72 -14.91
CA GLU A 81 -23.57 -18.91 -15.85
C GLU A 81 -23.51 -17.42 -15.46
N VAL A 82 -23.75 -17.12 -14.18
CA VAL A 82 -23.64 -15.75 -13.63
C VAL A 82 -22.23 -15.17 -13.84
N LEU A 83 -21.19 -15.95 -13.52
CA LEU A 83 -19.80 -15.52 -13.74
C LEU A 83 -19.51 -15.24 -15.21
N THR A 84 -20.02 -16.06 -16.12
CA THR A 84 -19.88 -15.84 -17.56
C THR A 84 -20.56 -14.53 -18.00
N ALA A 85 -21.75 -14.23 -17.46
CA ALA A 85 -22.45 -12.97 -17.72
C ALA A 85 -21.68 -11.76 -17.16
N LEU A 86 -21.12 -11.88 -15.95
CA LEU A 86 -20.26 -10.83 -15.36
C LEU A 86 -19.02 -10.56 -16.21
N ILE A 87 -18.31 -11.60 -16.69
CA ILE A 87 -17.17 -11.47 -17.60
C ILE A 87 -17.56 -10.69 -18.87
N LYS A 88 -18.74 -10.95 -19.43
CA LYS A 88 -19.23 -10.20 -20.62
C LYS A 88 -19.49 -8.72 -20.31
N SER A 89 -19.88 -8.40 -19.08
CA SER A 89 -20.35 -7.06 -18.68
C SER A 89 -19.29 -6.19 -18.02
N CYS A 90 -18.09 -6.75 -17.73
CA CYS A 90 -17.01 -6.06 -17.06
C CYS A 90 -15.84 -5.75 -18.01
N ASP A 91 -15.03 -4.76 -17.63
CA ASP A 91 -13.85 -4.31 -18.36
C ASP A 91 -12.57 -4.97 -17.88
N VAL A 92 -12.49 -5.24 -16.59
CA VAL A 92 -11.32 -5.78 -15.91
C VAL A 92 -11.74 -6.91 -14.97
N LEU A 93 -10.97 -8.00 -14.95
CA LEU A 93 -11.04 -9.02 -13.92
C LEU A 93 -9.73 -8.95 -13.12
N VAL A 94 -9.83 -8.81 -11.81
CA VAL A 94 -8.66 -8.76 -10.90
C VAL A 94 -8.68 -9.94 -9.95
N GLU A 95 -7.54 -10.63 -9.83
CA GLU A 95 -7.38 -11.76 -8.91
C GLU A 95 -5.99 -11.76 -8.26
N ASN A 96 -5.88 -12.37 -7.08
CA ASN A 96 -4.62 -12.64 -6.40
C ASN A 96 -4.56 -14.07 -5.86
N PHE A 97 -5.11 -14.99 -6.61
CA PHE A 97 -5.07 -16.42 -6.33
C PHE A 97 -3.68 -17.01 -6.57
N GLY A 98 -3.44 -18.18 -5.99
CA GLY A 98 -2.31 -19.00 -6.37
C GLY A 98 -2.37 -19.42 -7.86
N PRO A 99 -1.25 -19.84 -8.43
CA PRO A 99 -1.17 -20.22 -9.84
C PRO A 99 -2.22 -21.23 -10.28
N GLY A 100 -2.79 -21.05 -11.48
CA GLY A 100 -3.75 -21.95 -12.10
C GLY A 100 -5.14 -22.05 -11.43
N VAL A 101 -5.48 -21.18 -10.47
CA VAL A 101 -6.80 -21.23 -9.81
C VAL A 101 -7.92 -20.87 -10.77
N LEU A 102 -7.79 -19.81 -11.57
CA LEU A 102 -8.78 -19.45 -12.59
C LEU A 102 -8.99 -20.59 -13.61
N ASP A 103 -7.92 -21.27 -13.99
CA ASP A 103 -7.99 -22.41 -14.93
C ASP A 103 -8.80 -23.56 -14.30
N ARG A 104 -8.52 -23.90 -13.03
CA ARG A 104 -9.28 -24.92 -12.29
C ARG A 104 -10.73 -24.51 -12.03
N MET A 105 -11.06 -23.24 -11.97
CA MET A 105 -12.44 -22.73 -11.93
C MET A 105 -13.14 -22.89 -13.27
N GLY A 106 -12.40 -23.23 -14.34
CA GLY A 106 -12.90 -23.39 -15.70
C GLY A 106 -12.95 -22.08 -16.49
N PHE A 107 -12.15 -21.08 -16.12
CA PHE A 107 -12.01 -19.78 -16.78
C PHE A 107 -10.53 -19.44 -17.07
N PRO A 108 -9.83 -20.28 -17.89
CA PRO A 108 -8.51 -19.93 -18.37
C PRO A 108 -8.56 -18.65 -19.23
N TRP A 109 -7.42 -18.01 -19.44
CA TRP A 109 -7.31 -16.78 -20.22
C TRP A 109 -7.99 -16.88 -21.60
N GLU A 110 -7.77 -17.96 -22.33
CA GLU A 110 -8.30 -18.18 -23.68
C GLU A 110 -9.82 -18.16 -23.68
N LYS A 111 -10.45 -18.76 -22.66
CA LYS A 111 -11.90 -18.76 -22.50
C LYS A 111 -12.43 -17.38 -22.12
N ILE A 112 -11.79 -16.69 -21.17
CA ILE A 112 -12.16 -15.33 -20.78
C ILE A 112 -12.06 -14.41 -21.99
N HIS A 113 -10.96 -14.47 -22.74
CA HIS A 113 -10.77 -13.66 -23.94
C HIS A 113 -11.76 -13.99 -25.06
N ALA A 114 -12.14 -15.26 -25.23
CA ALA A 114 -13.19 -15.66 -26.17
C ALA A 114 -14.58 -15.13 -25.77
N ILE A 115 -14.88 -15.07 -24.45
CA ILE A 115 -16.13 -14.50 -23.92
C ILE A 115 -16.17 -12.97 -24.12
N ASN A 116 -15.06 -12.29 -23.82
CA ASN A 116 -14.92 -10.85 -23.90
C ASN A 116 -13.50 -10.46 -24.35
N PRO A 117 -13.27 -10.25 -25.67
CA PRO A 117 -11.96 -9.89 -26.20
C PRO A 117 -11.40 -8.56 -25.67
N LYS A 118 -12.25 -7.72 -25.06
CA LYS A 118 -11.82 -6.44 -24.46
C LYS A 118 -11.44 -6.56 -22.98
N MET A 119 -11.65 -7.74 -22.36
CA MET A 119 -11.37 -7.97 -20.94
C MET A 119 -9.88 -7.85 -20.67
N ILE A 120 -9.54 -7.05 -19.65
CA ILE A 120 -8.20 -7.02 -19.05
C ILE A 120 -8.23 -7.99 -17.86
N VAL A 121 -7.33 -8.99 -17.85
CA VAL A 121 -7.16 -9.90 -16.72
C VAL A 121 -5.91 -9.50 -15.95
N ALA A 122 -6.08 -8.98 -14.75
CA ALA A 122 -5.02 -8.45 -13.91
C ALA A 122 -4.77 -9.38 -12.71
N SER A 123 -3.53 -9.79 -12.52
CA SER A 123 -3.15 -10.80 -11.52
C SER A 123 -2.01 -10.33 -10.63
N ILE A 124 -2.12 -10.57 -9.32
CA ILE A 124 -0.99 -10.48 -8.39
C ILE A 124 -0.49 -11.90 -8.10
N LYS A 125 0.82 -12.10 -8.21
CA LYS A 125 1.50 -13.33 -7.86
C LYS A 125 2.60 -13.06 -6.84
N GLY A 126 3.04 -14.10 -6.13
CA GLY A 126 4.15 -13.98 -5.19
C GLY A 126 5.48 -13.72 -5.90
N PHE A 127 5.76 -14.57 -6.89
CA PHE A 127 6.93 -14.50 -7.75
C PHE A 127 6.52 -14.39 -9.22
N GLY A 128 7.43 -13.88 -10.05
CA GLY A 128 7.33 -13.98 -11.49
C GLY A 128 7.57 -15.42 -11.98
N PRO A 129 7.45 -15.65 -13.32
CA PRO A 129 7.74 -16.97 -13.90
C PRO A 129 9.15 -17.44 -13.54
N GLY A 130 9.28 -18.68 -13.08
CA GLY A 130 10.56 -19.26 -12.71
C GLY A 130 10.43 -20.35 -11.65
N PRO A 131 11.53 -20.79 -11.03
CA PRO A 131 11.54 -21.93 -10.11
C PRO A 131 10.72 -21.73 -8.82
N TYR A 132 10.34 -20.50 -8.51
CA TYR A 132 9.60 -20.15 -7.29
C TYR A 132 8.16 -19.70 -7.57
N GLU A 133 7.67 -19.74 -8.81
CA GLU A 133 6.37 -19.21 -9.20
C GLU A 133 5.20 -19.82 -8.40
N ASP A 134 5.31 -21.06 -7.96
CA ASP A 134 4.30 -21.77 -7.16
C ASP A 134 4.43 -21.53 -5.64
N CYS A 135 5.47 -20.84 -5.18
CA CYS A 135 5.68 -20.56 -3.77
C CYS A 135 4.65 -19.56 -3.24
N LYS A 136 4.17 -19.83 -2.02
CA LYS A 136 3.25 -18.92 -1.33
C LYS A 136 4.00 -17.71 -0.79
N VAL A 137 3.47 -16.52 -1.06
CA VAL A 137 4.04 -15.25 -0.62
C VAL A 137 2.97 -14.42 0.10
N TYR A 138 3.38 -13.83 1.20
CA TYR A 138 2.67 -12.80 1.95
C TYR A 138 3.59 -11.61 2.12
N GLU A 139 3.08 -10.52 2.68
CA GLU A 139 3.77 -9.25 2.89
C GLU A 139 5.26 -9.40 3.29
N ASN A 140 5.52 -10.04 4.43
CA ASN A 140 6.88 -10.14 4.96
C ASN A 140 7.80 -11.06 4.13
N VAL A 141 7.23 -12.09 3.48
CA VAL A 141 7.97 -12.94 2.55
C VAL A 141 8.42 -12.11 1.34
N ALA A 142 7.53 -11.27 0.79
CA ALA A 142 7.87 -10.37 -0.30
C ALA A 142 8.95 -9.36 0.10
N GLN A 143 8.88 -8.79 1.31
CA GLN A 143 9.92 -7.89 1.81
C GLN A 143 11.29 -8.58 1.90
N CYS A 144 11.32 -9.83 2.33
CA CYS A 144 12.57 -10.60 2.40
C CYS A 144 13.12 -10.92 1.02
N THR A 145 12.28 -11.42 0.12
CA THR A 145 12.70 -11.89 -1.21
C THR A 145 12.93 -10.75 -2.21
N GLY A 146 12.29 -9.60 -2.01
CA GLY A 146 12.47 -8.39 -2.82
C GLY A 146 13.61 -7.47 -2.34
N GLY A 147 14.38 -7.88 -1.31
CA GLY A 147 15.58 -7.19 -0.86
C GLY A 147 15.38 -6.08 0.16
N ALA A 148 14.14 -5.73 0.52
CA ALA A 148 13.89 -4.66 1.50
C ALA A 148 14.40 -5.03 2.89
N ALA A 149 14.10 -6.23 3.38
CA ALA A 149 14.51 -6.67 4.71
C ALA A 149 16.03 -6.74 4.87
N SER A 150 16.77 -7.11 3.81
CA SER A 150 18.26 -7.20 3.88
C SER A 150 18.92 -5.85 4.12
N THR A 151 18.26 -4.75 3.76
CA THR A 151 18.78 -3.38 3.87
C THR A 151 18.08 -2.55 4.97
N THR A 152 17.15 -3.15 5.71
CA THR A 152 16.41 -2.54 6.82
C THR A 152 16.91 -3.11 8.15
N GLY A 153 17.16 -2.24 9.13
CA GLY A 153 17.66 -2.60 10.47
C GLY A 153 19.02 -1.98 10.78
N PHE A 154 19.44 -2.16 12.02
CA PHE A 154 20.78 -1.73 12.46
C PHE A 154 21.86 -2.66 11.90
N ARG A 155 23.07 -2.11 11.71
CA ARG A 155 24.18 -2.84 11.11
C ARG A 155 24.56 -4.10 11.87
N ASP A 156 24.56 -4.02 13.19
CA ASP A 156 24.88 -5.08 14.16
C ASP A 156 23.66 -5.92 14.57
N GLY A 157 22.48 -5.59 14.05
CA GLY A 157 21.23 -6.26 14.37
C GLY A 157 20.77 -7.27 13.30
N LEU A 158 19.61 -7.87 13.54
CA LEU A 158 18.93 -8.73 12.57
C LEU A 158 18.39 -7.91 11.39
N PRO A 159 18.21 -8.52 10.19
CA PRO A 159 17.35 -7.95 9.16
C PRO A 159 15.95 -7.70 9.70
N LEU A 160 15.37 -6.55 9.37
CA LEU A 160 14.03 -6.18 9.82
C LEU A 160 13.10 -5.96 8.63
N VAL A 161 11.85 -6.34 8.81
CA VAL A 161 10.75 -5.92 7.92
C VAL A 161 10.22 -4.58 8.39
N THR A 162 9.75 -3.75 7.45
CA THR A 162 9.05 -2.50 7.81
C THR A 162 7.59 -2.79 8.16
N GLY A 163 7.02 -1.97 9.05
CA GLY A 163 5.58 -2.01 9.35
C GLY A 163 4.69 -1.50 8.21
N ALA A 164 5.25 -0.81 7.22
CA ALA A 164 4.52 -0.42 6.02
C ALA A 164 4.36 -1.63 5.09
N GLN A 165 3.16 -1.82 4.55
CA GLN A 165 2.79 -2.98 3.73
C GLN A 165 3.29 -2.81 2.29
N ILE A 166 4.61 -2.82 2.10
CA ILE A 166 5.25 -2.57 0.80
C ILE A 166 5.17 -3.77 -0.16
N GLY A 167 5.06 -4.98 0.37
CA GLY A 167 4.84 -6.19 -0.42
C GLY A 167 3.40 -6.28 -0.95
N ASP A 168 2.43 -6.18 -0.07
CA ASP A 168 1.01 -6.24 -0.43
C ASP A 168 0.54 -4.94 -1.10
N SER A 169 0.46 -3.85 -0.34
CA SER A 169 -0.08 -2.58 -0.83
C SER A 169 0.81 -1.96 -1.91
N GLY A 170 2.13 -2.09 -1.81
CA GLY A 170 3.05 -1.64 -2.84
C GLY A 170 2.82 -2.35 -4.17
N THR A 171 2.59 -3.67 -4.17
CA THR A 171 2.26 -4.42 -5.39
C THR A 171 0.86 -4.07 -5.89
N GLY A 172 -0.11 -3.88 -4.99
CA GLY A 172 -1.44 -3.40 -5.35
C GLY A 172 -1.42 -2.07 -6.11
N LEU A 173 -0.58 -1.13 -5.69
CA LEU A 173 -0.35 0.15 -6.40
C LEU A 173 0.22 -0.08 -7.81
N HIS A 174 1.22 -0.95 -7.96
CA HIS A 174 1.79 -1.28 -9.26
C HIS A 174 0.75 -1.91 -10.20
N LEU A 175 -0.08 -2.83 -9.68
CA LEU A 175 -1.12 -3.45 -10.50
C LEU A 175 -2.21 -2.44 -10.89
N ALA A 176 -2.61 -1.52 -10.01
CA ALA A 176 -3.56 -0.46 -10.33
C ALA A 176 -3.05 0.43 -11.47
N LEU A 177 -1.77 0.82 -11.42
CA LEU A 177 -1.13 1.54 -12.52
C LEU A 177 -1.13 0.72 -13.81
N GLY A 178 -0.81 -0.58 -13.73
CA GLY A 178 -0.85 -1.51 -14.87
C GLY A 178 -2.25 -1.60 -15.48
N ILE A 179 -3.30 -1.68 -14.67
CA ILE A 179 -4.70 -1.70 -15.15
C ILE A 179 -5.06 -0.41 -15.88
N VAL A 180 -4.76 0.76 -15.31
CA VAL A 180 -5.04 2.06 -15.96
C VAL A 180 -4.29 2.17 -17.27
N THR A 181 -3.03 1.73 -17.32
CA THR A 181 -2.22 1.70 -18.55
C THR A 181 -2.83 0.77 -19.60
N ALA A 182 -3.29 -0.41 -19.20
CA ALA A 182 -3.95 -1.35 -20.11
C ALA A 182 -5.31 -0.83 -20.60
N LEU A 183 -6.09 -0.15 -19.76
CA LEU A 183 -7.32 0.52 -20.15
C LEU A 183 -7.05 1.61 -21.19
N TYR A 184 -6.01 2.42 -20.99
CA TYR A 184 -5.58 3.43 -21.96
C TYR A 184 -5.14 2.78 -23.28
N GLN A 185 -4.28 1.77 -23.23
CA GLN A 185 -3.83 1.04 -24.43
C GLN A 185 -5.02 0.44 -25.20
N ARG A 186 -6.04 -0.08 -24.48
CA ARG A 186 -7.26 -0.63 -25.10
C ARG A 186 -8.04 0.41 -25.91
N THR A 187 -7.95 1.71 -25.60
CA THR A 187 -8.60 2.77 -26.40
C THR A 187 -8.05 2.84 -27.82
N HIS A 188 -6.83 2.39 -28.03
CA HIS A 188 -6.16 2.37 -29.33
C HIS A 188 -6.26 0.99 -30.02
N SER A 189 -6.10 -0.09 -29.26
CA SER A 189 -6.07 -1.46 -29.82
C SER A 189 -7.46 -2.08 -29.95
N GLY A 190 -8.42 -1.64 -29.16
CA GLY A 190 -9.74 -2.28 -29.04
C GLY A 190 -9.70 -3.63 -28.30
N GLN A 191 -8.53 -4.11 -27.86
CA GLN A 191 -8.31 -5.44 -27.27
C GLN A 191 -7.90 -5.34 -25.80
N GLY A 192 -8.35 -6.29 -25.00
CA GLY A 192 -7.87 -6.51 -23.64
C GLY A 192 -6.53 -7.26 -23.62
N GLN A 193 -5.95 -7.42 -22.43
CA GLN A 193 -4.68 -8.12 -22.25
C GLN A 193 -4.53 -8.68 -20.84
N ARG A 194 -3.53 -9.50 -20.61
CA ARG A 194 -3.11 -9.87 -19.26
C ARG A 194 -2.17 -8.82 -18.68
N VAL A 195 -2.36 -8.50 -17.41
CA VAL A 195 -1.49 -7.63 -16.61
C VAL A 195 -1.08 -8.41 -15.37
N THR A 196 0.21 -8.59 -15.15
CA THR A 196 0.70 -9.34 -13.99
C THR A 196 1.71 -8.50 -13.22
N ALA A 197 1.59 -8.50 -11.90
CA ALA A 197 2.57 -7.95 -10.98
C ALA A 197 2.98 -9.04 -9.98
N ALA A 198 4.28 -9.25 -9.79
CA ALA A 198 4.80 -10.11 -8.73
C ALA A 198 5.15 -9.29 -7.49
N MET A 199 4.88 -9.84 -6.30
CA MET A 199 5.15 -9.13 -5.04
C MET A 199 6.66 -8.92 -4.84
N GLN A 200 7.48 -9.89 -5.20
CA GLN A 200 8.93 -9.75 -5.19
C GLN A 200 9.39 -8.57 -6.05
N ASP A 201 8.87 -8.46 -7.27
CA ASP A 201 9.24 -7.43 -8.25
C ASP A 201 8.79 -6.04 -7.76
N GLY A 202 7.58 -5.96 -7.18
CA GLY A 202 7.06 -4.74 -6.58
C GLY A 202 7.95 -4.21 -5.47
N VAL A 203 8.36 -5.07 -4.53
CA VAL A 203 9.28 -4.72 -3.45
C VAL A 203 10.65 -4.31 -4.00
N LEU A 204 11.22 -5.07 -4.95
CA LEU A 204 12.50 -4.73 -5.56
C LEU A 204 12.45 -3.36 -6.25
N ASN A 205 11.36 -3.05 -6.95
CA ASN A 205 11.19 -1.73 -7.56
C ASN A 205 11.18 -0.60 -6.51
N LEU A 206 10.57 -0.80 -5.35
CA LEU A 206 10.61 0.16 -4.25
C LEU A 206 12.01 0.25 -3.61
N ALA A 207 12.74 -0.85 -3.55
CA ALA A 207 14.11 -0.94 -3.02
C ALA A 207 15.21 -0.62 -4.05
N ARG A 208 14.88 -0.21 -5.29
CA ARG A 208 15.83 -0.05 -6.42
C ARG A 208 17.05 0.83 -6.13
N VAL A 209 16.93 1.77 -5.19
CA VAL A 209 18.06 2.63 -4.78
C VAL A 209 19.16 1.81 -4.11
N LYS A 210 18.80 0.74 -3.40
CA LYS A 210 19.77 -0.18 -2.78
C LYS A 210 20.43 -1.09 -3.82
N LEU A 211 19.73 -1.42 -4.88
CA LEU A 211 20.35 -2.13 -6.03
C LEU A 211 21.38 -1.24 -6.76
N ARG A 212 21.16 0.10 -6.82
CA ARG A 212 22.19 1.05 -7.26
C ARG A 212 23.43 0.99 -6.36
N ASP A 213 23.24 0.99 -5.06
CA ASP A 213 24.37 0.96 -4.10
C ASP A 213 25.12 -0.37 -4.21
N GLN A 214 24.42 -1.48 -4.44
CA GLN A 214 25.05 -2.77 -4.70
C GLN A 214 25.99 -2.74 -5.93
N GLN A 215 25.59 -2.07 -7.01
CA GLN A 215 26.45 -1.92 -8.18
C GLN A 215 27.65 -1.01 -7.91
N ARG A 216 27.49 0.02 -7.08
CA ARG A 216 28.60 0.91 -6.69
C ARG A 216 29.69 0.20 -5.90
N LEU A 217 29.36 -0.84 -5.13
CA LEU A 217 30.33 -1.64 -4.39
C LEU A 217 31.39 -2.32 -5.27
N ALA A 218 31.07 -2.62 -6.54
CA ALA A 218 32.04 -3.14 -7.52
C ALA A 218 33.21 -2.16 -7.80
N HIS A 219 33.02 -0.88 -7.48
CA HIS A 219 34.03 0.18 -7.68
C HIS A 219 34.68 0.64 -6.36
N GLY A 220 34.49 -0.11 -5.29
CA GLY A 220 35.07 0.15 -3.97
C GLY A 220 34.05 0.41 -2.86
N PRO A 221 34.50 0.53 -1.61
CA PRO A 221 33.63 0.69 -0.46
C PRO A 221 32.83 1.99 -0.52
N LEU A 222 31.57 1.93 -0.07
CA LEU A 222 30.68 3.09 0.02
C LEU A 222 31.04 3.89 1.27
N LYS A 223 31.75 5.00 1.10
CA LYS A 223 32.30 5.83 2.19
C LYS A 223 31.23 6.39 3.13
N GLU A 224 30.04 6.66 2.61
CA GLU A 224 28.88 7.13 3.36
C GLU A 224 28.33 6.11 4.38
N TYR A 225 28.72 4.84 4.26
CA TYR A 225 28.34 3.79 5.21
C TYR A 225 29.39 3.53 6.30
N SER A 226 30.57 4.11 6.19
CA SER A 226 31.69 3.86 7.14
C SER A 226 31.39 4.37 8.54
N GLN A 227 30.59 5.42 8.69
CA GLN A 227 30.23 6.02 9.97
C GLN A 227 29.19 5.23 10.77
N PHE A 228 28.58 4.20 10.18
CA PHE A 228 27.51 3.42 10.84
C PHE A 228 28.04 2.36 11.81
N GLY A 229 29.29 2.50 12.23
CA GLY A 229 29.93 1.66 13.23
C GLY A 229 30.46 0.35 12.66
N GLU A 230 31.09 -0.41 13.54
CA GLU A 230 31.50 -1.77 13.30
C GLU A 230 30.33 -2.70 13.57
N GLY A 231 30.28 -3.83 12.97
CA GLY A 231 29.19 -4.81 13.12
C GLY A 231 29.52 -6.05 12.31
N ILE A 232 28.52 -6.90 12.08
CA ILE A 232 28.69 -8.08 11.23
C ILE A 232 29.17 -7.63 9.85
N PRO A 233 30.25 -8.22 9.31
CA PRO A 233 30.72 -7.89 7.97
C PRO A 233 29.66 -8.24 6.91
N PHE A 234 29.41 -7.32 5.98
CA PHE A 234 28.50 -7.54 4.86
C PHE A 234 29.20 -8.06 3.60
N GLY A 235 30.53 -8.16 3.63
CA GLY A 235 31.31 -8.57 2.47
C GLY A 235 31.11 -7.62 1.30
N ASP A 236 30.60 -8.16 0.19
CA ASP A 236 30.24 -7.44 -1.03
C ASP A 236 28.75 -7.05 -1.11
N ALA A 237 28.01 -7.17 -0.01
CA ALA A 237 26.60 -6.78 0.06
C ALA A 237 26.41 -5.37 0.64
N VAL A 238 25.35 -4.68 0.23
CA VAL A 238 24.97 -3.38 0.80
C VAL A 238 24.60 -3.53 2.27
N PRO A 239 25.24 -2.79 3.19
CA PRO A 239 24.95 -2.89 4.61
C PRO A 239 23.60 -2.24 4.97
N ARG A 240 23.03 -2.67 6.10
CA ARG A 240 21.96 -1.96 6.78
C ARG A 240 22.50 -0.67 7.39
N ALA A 241 21.73 0.40 7.33
CA ALA A 241 22.14 1.73 7.80
C ALA A 241 21.40 2.20 9.06
N GLY A 242 20.50 1.37 9.62
CA GLY A 242 19.69 1.75 10.78
C GLY A 242 18.82 2.97 10.47
N ASN A 243 18.88 3.95 11.36
CA ASN A 243 18.16 5.22 11.23
C ASN A 243 18.96 6.30 10.49
N ASP A 244 20.13 5.98 9.98
CA ASP A 244 20.95 6.89 9.20
C ASP A 244 20.62 6.77 7.71
N SER A 245 20.68 7.89 6.98
CA SER A 245 20.60 7.82 5.52
C SER A 245 21.95 7.41 4.94
N GLY A 246 21.97 6.40 4.10
CA GLY A 246 23.16 5.99 3.34
C GLY A 246 23.34 6.78 2.05
N GLY A 247 23.08 8.08 2.04
CA GLY A 247 23.10 8.91 0.83
C GLY A 247 23.97 10.14 0.95
N GLY A 248 24.03 10.93 -0.12
CA GLY A 248 24.80 12.19 -0.16
C GLY A 248 24.30 13.31 0.75
N GLN A 249 23.18 13.08 1.45
CA GLN A 249 22.61 14.02 2.42
C GLN A 249 22.45 13.27 3.75
N PRO A 250 23.46 13.33 4.65
CA PRO A 250 23.39 12.63 5.92
C PRO A 250 22.19 13.06 6.75
N GLY A 251 21.41 12.09 7.22
CA GLY A 251 20.26 12.30 8.07
C GLY A 251 20.18 11.22 9.12
N ARG A 252 19.56 11.54 10.26
CA ARG A 252 19.44 10.65 11.41
C ARG A 252 18.18 10.91 12.19
N ILE A 253 17.63 9.87 12.84
CA ILE A 253 16.61 10.01 13.89
C ILE A 253 17.30 10.41 15.18
N LEU A 254 16.82 11.50 15.80
CA LEU A 254 17.37 12.08 17.01
C LEU A 254 16.30 12.16 18.11
N LYS A 255 16.73 12.01 19.35
CA LYS A 255 15.88 12.16 20.53
C LYS A 255 15.41 13.60 20.70
N CYS A 256 14.16 13.77 21.13
CA CYS A 256 13.60 15.03 21.54
C CYS A 256 13.24 15.00 23.03
N LYS A 257 12.90 16.14 23.61
CA LYS A 257 12.42 16.25 25.00
C LYS A 257 11.23 15.30 25.20
N GLY A 258 11.30 14.48 26.25
CA GLY A 258 10.29 13.49 26.62
C GLY A 258 10.57 12.07 26.09
N TRP A 259 11.68 11.83 25.39
CA TRP A 259 12.02 10.52 24.81
C TRP A 259 12.11 9.39 25.85
N GLU A 260 12.30 9.71 27.14
CA GLU A 260 12.36 8.73 28.23
C GLU A 260 11.00 8.09 28.52
N THR A 261 9.91 8.78 28.18
CA THR A 261 8.53 8.36 28.50
C THR A 261 7.63 8.22 27.27
N ASP A 262 7.97 8.89 26.17
CA ASP A 262 7.26 8.78 24.90
C ASP A 262 8.14 8.07 23.85
N PRO A 263 7.80 6.86 23.41
CA PRO A 263 8.58 6.10 22.43
C PRO A 263 8.61 6.76 21.04
N ASN A 264 7.83 7.81 20.80
CA ASN A 264 7.78 8.57 19.54
C ASN A 264 8.27 10.01 19.68
N ALA A 265 8.88 10.39 20.82
CA ALA A 265 9.48 11.70 21.02
C ALA A 265 10.85 11.81 20.30
N TYR A 266 10.79 11.69 18.96
CA TYR A 266 11.96 11.73 18.07
C TYR A 266 11.66 12.59 16.85
N ILE A 267 12.73 13.07 16.21
CA ILE A 267 12.68 13.81 14.95
C ILE A 267 13.70 13.23 13.95
N TYR A 268 13.33 13.11 12.68
CA TYR A 268 14.29 12.87 11.62
C TYR A 268 14.88 14.20 11.17
N PHE A 269 16.19 14.29 11.10
CA PHE A 269 16.95 15.50 10.79
C PHE A 269 17.93 15.24 9.65
N ILE A 270 18.01 16.15 8.69
CA ILE A 270 18.91 16.02 7.53
C ILE A 270 19.89 17.20 7.51
N THR A 271 21.18 16.91 7.39
CA THR A 271 22.24 17.91 7.23
C THR A 271 22.52 18.15 5.73
N GLN A 272 21.87 19.16 5.14
CA GLN A 272 22.13 19.54 3.74
C GLN A 272 23.16 20.67 3.65
N ALA A 273 24.01 20.63 2.61
CA ALA A 273 25.02 21.65 2.40
C ALA A 273 24.45 23.10 2.30
N PRO A 274 23.33 23.34 1.60
CA PRO A 274 22.76 24.69 1.49
C PRO A 274 22.30 25.30 2.82
N VAL A 275 21.92 24.48 3.79
CA VAL A 275 21.40 24.94 5.10
C VAL A 275 22.38 24.76 6.25
N TRP A 276 23.62 24.34 5.96
CA TRP A 276 24.61 24.04 6.99
C TRP A 276 24.89 25.20 7.93
N GLU A 277 25.05 26.41 7.40
CA GLU A 277 25.31 27.60 8.23
C GLU A 277 24.14 27.90 9.18
N LYS A 278 22.91 27.75 8.70
CA LYS A 278 21.69 27.90 9.52
C LYS A 278 21.64 26.82 10.62
N ILE A 279 22.02 25.58 10.30
CA ILE A 279 22.13 24.52 11.30
C ILE A 279 23.10 24.92 12.41
N CYS A 280 24.30 25.42 12.05
CA CYS A 280 25.29 25.87 13.03
C CYS A 280 24.74 26.98 13.95
N ASP A 281 23.97 27.92 13.42
CA ASP A 281 23.33 28.97 14.22
C ASP A 281 22.30 28.40 15.19
N VAL A 282 21.42 27.55 14.70
CA VAL A 282 20.32 26.95 15.49
C VAL A 282 20.86 26.11 16.67
N ILE A 283 21.91 25.33 16.43
CA ILE A 283 22.49 24.46 17.48
C ILE A 283 23.51 25.19 18.38
N GLY A 284 23.82 26.45 18.07
CA GLY A 284 24.76 27.26 18.84
C GLY A 284 26.26 26.96 18.59
N GLU A 285 26.59 26.55 17.35
CA GLU A 285 27.97 26.24 16.93
C GLU A 285 28.40 27.11 15.71
N PRO A 286 28.38 28.45 15.85
CA PRO A 286 28.66 29.33 14.69
C PRO A 286 30.09 29.20 14.17
N THR A 287 31.02 28.72 14.98
CA THR A 287 32.42 28.46 14.58
C THR A 287 32.54 27.36 13.54
N TRP A 288 31.61 26.41 13.49
CA TRP A 288 31.62 25.32 12.51
C TRP A 288 31.41 25.77 11.08
N LYS A 289 30.93 26.99 10.87
CA LYS A 289 30.77 27.58 9.53
C LYS A 289 32.11 27.77 8.80
N THR A 290 33.15 28.11 9.55
CA THR A 290 34.46 28.44 9.00
C THR A 290 35.55 27.45 9.36
N ASP A 291 35.34 26.58 10.35
CA ASP A 291 36.30 25.55 10.76
C ASP A 291 36.51 24.54 9.62
N PRO A 292 37.75 24.31 9.16
CA PRO A 292 38.05 23.34 8.09
C PRO A 292 37.50 21.93 8.31
N ASN A 293 37.30 21.54 9.58
CA ASN A 293 36.77 20.22 9.95
C ASN A 293 35.27 20.07 9.72
N TYR A 294 34.49 21.20 9.61
CA TYR A 294 33.02 21.18 9.52
C TYR A 294 32.48 21.99 8.35
N ALA A 295 33.20 22.97 7.83
CA ALA A 295 32.71 23.90 6.82
C ALA A 295 32.30 23.19 5.52
N LYS A 296 33.00 22.15 5.10
CA LYS A 296 32.78 21.47 3.82
C LYS A 296 32.22 20.04 4.01
N PRO A 297 31.29 19.58 3.13
CA PRO A 297 30.70 18.25 3.24
C PRO A 297 31.71 17.10 3.38
N PRO A 298 32.80 17.01 2.60
CA PRO A 298 33.76 15.92 2.77
C PRO A 298 34.44 15.87 4.14
N ALA A 299 34.66 17.03 4.75
CA ALA A 299 35.29 17.11 6.09
C ALA A 299 34.32 16.66 7.20
N ARG A 300 33.01 16.81 6.99
CA ARG A 300 31.98 16.38 7.95
C ARG A 300 31.77 14.88 8.00
N LEU A 301 32.01 14.14 6.90
CA LEU A 301 31.72 12.70 6.83
C LEU A 301 32.35 11.89 7.98
N PRO A 302 33.62 12.02 8.31
CA PRO A 302 34.22 11.28 9.43
C PRO A 302 33.75 11.76 10.81
N ARG A 303 33.04 12.88 10.90
CA ARG A 303 32.57 13.53 12.13
C ARG A 303 31.07 13.46 12.34
N LEU A 304 30.34 12.71 11.52
CA LEU A 304 28.87 12.68 11.59
C LEU A 304 28.34 12.27 12.96
N ASN A 305 29.01 11.38 13.66
CA ASN A 305 28.61 11.00 15.03
C ASN A 305 28.70 12.17 16.01
N GLU A 306 29.77 12.96 15.93
CA GLU A 306 29.95 14.17 16.74
C GLU A 306 28.89 15.22 16.39
N ILE A 307 28.72 15.49 15.09
CA ILE A 307 27.74 16.47 14.59
C ILE A 307 26.33 16.11 15.03
N PHE A 308 25.89 14.89 14.77
CA PHE A 308 24.56 14.44 15.18
C PHE A 308 24.40 14.34 16.70
N GLY A 309 25.46 14.00 17.43
CA GLY A 309 25.44 14.05 18.89
C GLY A 309 25.20 15.48 19.42
N ARG A 310 25.84 16.49 18.80
CA ARG A 310 25.61 17.88 19.17
C ARG A 310 24.21 18.38 18.80
N ILE A 311 23.71 17.97 17.62
CA ILE A 311 22.34 18.28 17.20
C ILE A 311 21.34 17.61 18.16
N GLU A 312 21.55 16.37 18.56
CA GLU A 312 20.69 15.65 19.51
C GLU A 312 20.65 16.34 20.88
N GLN A 313 21.78 16.86 21.38
CA GLN A 313 21.78 17.67 22.61
C GLN A 313 20.84 18.87 22.50
N TRP A 314 20.77 19.51 21.33
CA TRP A 314 19.85 20.60 21.08
C TRP A 314 18.39 20.11 20.96
N THR A 315 18.11 19.06 20.19
CA THR A 315 16.75 18.53 20.02
C THR A 315 16.17 18.00 21.33
N MET A 316 16.98 17.42 22.21
CA MET A 316 16.53 16.99 23.57
C MET A 316 16.06 18.15 24.46
N THR A 317 16.38 19.39 24.13
CA THR A 317 15.84 20.57 24.84
C THR A 317 14.45 21.00 24.34
N LYS A 318 13.95 20.42 23.27
CA LYS A 318 12.70 20.77 22.58
C LYS A 318 11.81 19.53 22.41
N THR A 319 10.51 19.72 22.43
CA THR A 319 9.59 18.69 21.91
C THR A 319 9.83 18.52 20.40
N LYS A 320 9.41 17.37 19.84
CA LYS A 320 9.55 17.10 18.39
C LYS A 320 8.87 18.17 17.52
N PHE A 321 7.77 18.76 18.00
CA PHE A 321 7.01 19.81 17.30
C PHE A 321 7.72 21.18 17.42
N GLU A 322 8.18 21.57 18.60
CA GLU A 322 8.97 22.80 18.78
C GLU A 322 10.24 22.76 17.93
N ALA A 323 10.93 21.61 17.92
CA ALA A 323 12.12 21.44 17.06
C ALA A 323 11.77 21.62 15.58
N MET A 324 10.71 20.96 15.10
CA MET A 324 10.24 21.10 13.72
C MET A 324 9.90 22.56 13.35
N GLU A 325 9.18 23.27 14.21
CA GLU A 325 8.82 24.68 13.97
C GLU A 325 10.05 25.60 13.85
N ILE A 326 11.05 25.38 14.72
CA ILE A 326 12.28 26.17 14.67
C ILE A 326 13.07 25.86 13.40
N LEU A 327 13.24 24.57 13.07
CA LEU A 327 14.01 24.13 11.91
C LEU A 327 13.39 24.57 10.60
N ASN A 328 12.06 24.48 10.47
CA ASN A 328 11.34 24.90 9.25
C ASN A 328 11.43 26.39 8.96
N LYS A 329 11.58 27.26 9.98
CA LYS A 329 11.79 28.71 9.77
C LYS A 329 13.06 29.00 8.98
N ASP A 330 14.04 28.12 9.08
CA ASP A 330 15.34 28.22 8.42
C ASP A 330 15.47 27.28 7.21
N ASP A 331 14.36 26.69 6.73
CA ASP A 331 14.31 25.72 5.63
C ASP A 331 15.17 24.46 5.88
N ILE A 332 15.40 24.09 7.13
CA ILE A 332 16.15 22.89 7.50
C ILE A 332 15.21 21.69 7.44
N PRO A 333 15.47 20.71 6.54
CA PRO A 333 14.59 19.55 6.39
C PRO A 333 14.58 18.68 7.64
N CYS A 334 13.39 18.48 8.18
CA CYS A 334 13.15 17.62 9.34
C CYS A 334 11.71 17.10 9.35
N GLY A 335 11.46 16.05 10.15
CA GLY A 335 10.11 15.53 10.36
C GLY A 335 9.97 14.83 11.72
N PRO A 336 8.94 15.15 12.51
CA PRO A 336 8.68 14.47 13.78
C PRO A 336 8.23 13.03 13.51
N ILE A 337 8.59 12.11 14.40
CA ILE A 337 8.05 10.76 14.39
C ILE A 337 6.64 10.80 14.98
N LEU A 338 5.64 10.66 14.12
CA LEU A 338 4.23 10.66 14.53
C LEU A 338 3.75 9.24 14.85
N SER A 339 3.09 9.10 15.99
CA SER A 339 2.34 7.89 16.31
C SER A 339 1.08 7.79 15.46
N MET A 340 0.51 6.58 15.30
CA MET A 340 -0.78 6.41 14.61
C MET A 340 -1.93 7.18 15.30
N LYS A 341 -1.83 7.41 16.62
CA LYS A 341 -2.78 8.26 17.35
C LYS A 341 -2.68 9.71 16.89
N GLU A 342 -1.48 10.27 16.85
CA GLU A 342 -1.25 11.65 16.39
C GLU A 342 -1.69 11.83 14.93
N ILE A 343 -1.41 10.86 14.07
CA ILE A 343 -1.88 10.86 12.66
C ILE A 343 -3.42 10.84 12.61
N ALA A 344 -4.07 9.99 13.39
CA ALA A 344 -5.52 9.89 13.42
C ALA A 344 -6.21 11.19 13.91
N GLU A 345 -5.54 11.96 14.76
CA GLU A 345 -6.01 13.23 15.34
C GLU A 345 -5.58 14.46 14.53
N ASP A 346 -4.68 14.31 13.54
CA ASP A 346 -4.12 15.42 12.77
C ASP A 346 -5.18 16.15 11.94
N GLN A 347 -5.38 17.45 12.25
CA GLN A 347 -6.40 18.27 11.61
C GLN A 347 -6.10 18.55 10.12
N SER A 348 -4.82 18.62 9.74
CA SER A 348 -4.43 18.83 8.35
C SER A 348 -4.72 17.61 7.50
N LEU A 349 -4.43 16.41 8.01
CA LEU A 349 -4.73 15.14 7.33
C LEU A 349 -6.25 14.91 7.22
N ARG A 350 -7.02 15.33 8.22
CA ARG A 350 -8.50 15.33 8.17
C ARG A 350 -9.04 16.35 7.16
N ALA A 351 -8.53 17.57 7.17
CA ALA A 351 -8.96 18.62 6.24
C ALA A 351 -8.68 18.26 4.78
N THR A 352 -7.58 17.57 4.49
CA THR A 352 -7.24 17.09 3.15
C THR A 352 -7.96 15.79 2.76
N GLY A 353 -8.73 15.19 3.66
CA GLY A 353 -9.38 13.89 3.43
C GLY A 353 -8.37 12.75 3.25
N THR A 354 -7.18 12.86 3.85
CA THR A 354 -6.21 11.75 3.95
C THR A 354 -6.54 10.84 5.11
N VAL A 355 -7.03 11.41 6.21
CA VAL A 355 -7.69 10.69 7.31
C VAL A 355 -9.18 11.02 7.24
N VAL A 356 -10.02 9.99 7.20
CA VAL A 356 -11.47 10.11 7.06
C VAL A 356 -12.20 9.34 8.16
N GLU A 357 -13.38 9.82 8.53
CA GLU A 357 -14.33 9.06 9.35
C GLU A 357 -15.36 8.43 8.42
N VAL A 358 -15.60 7.15 8.59
CA VAL A 358 -16.53 6.36 7.77
C VAL A 358 -17.60 5.77 8.69
N ASP A 359 -18.87 5.91 8.32
CA ASP A 359 -19.99 5.29 9.02
C ASP A 359 -20.36 3.96 8.37
N HIS A 360 -20.46 2.91 9.19
CA HIS A 360 -20.73 1.55 8.73
C HIS A 360 -21.93 0.96 9.48
N PRO A 361 -22.90 0.32 8.82
CA PRO A 361 -24.19 -0.05 9.40
C PRO A 361 -24.13 -1.01 10.58
N THR A 362 -23.10 -1.83 10.67
CA THR A 362 -22.94 -2.82 11.74
C THR A 362 -21.82 -2.48 12.72
N ARG A 363 -20.85 -1.65 12.30
CA ARG A 363 -19.69 -1.26 13.10
C ARG A 363 -19.86 0.12 13.75
N GLY A 364 -20.67 0.98 13.15
CA GLY A 364 -20.69 2.41 13.47
C GLY A 364 -19.50 3.16 12.88
N LYS A 365 -19.17 4.30 13.44
CA LYS A 365 -18.10 5.17 12.94
C LYS A 365 -16.71 4.62 13.25
N TYR A 366 -15.83 4.69 12.24
CA TYR A 366 -14.41 4.33 12.39
C TYR A 366 -13.54 5.27 11.56
N ILE A 367 -12.26 5.38 11.94
CA ILE A 367 -11.27 6.17 11.22
C ILE A 367 -10.59 5.29 10.18
N SER A 368 -10.42 5.82 8.98
CA SER A 368 -9.74 5.16 7.87
C SER A 368 -8.87 6.13 7.09
N VAL A 369 -8.12 5.60 6.14
CA VAL A 369 -7.38 6.41 5.16
C VAL A 369 -8.26 6.72 3.96
N GLY A 370 -8.13 7.94 3.43
CA GLY A 370 -8.72 8.33 2.15
C GLY A 370 -7.74 8.16 1.00
N ASN A 371 -8.22 8.46 -0.22
CA ASN A 371 -7.36 8.40 -1.40
C ASN A 371 -6.23 9.45 -1.30
N PRO A 372 -4.95 9.03 -1.31
CA PRO A 372 -3.83 9.96 -1.25
C PRO A 372 -3.64 10.77 -2.55
N ILE A 373 -4.19 10.32 -3.67
CA ILE A 373 -4.11 11.01 -4.96
C ILE A 373 -5.32 11.92 -5.11
N LYS A 374 -5.07 13.22 -5.22
CA LYS A 374 -6.10 14.26 -5.36
C LYS A 374 -6.15 14.75 -6.79
N LEU A 375 -7.26 14.50 -7.50
CA LEU A 375 -7.51 15.01 -8.84
C LEU A 375 -8.39 16.26 -8.75
N SER A 376 -7.98 17.39 -9.34
CA SER A 376 -8.69 18.66 -9.25
C SER A 376 -10.12 18.59 -9.79
N ASP A 377 -10.30 17.88 -10.91
CA ASP A 377 -11.56 17.81 -11.65
C ASP A 377 -12.33 16.50 -11.46
N SER A 378 -11.78 15.59 -10.67
CA SER A 378 -12.37 14.28 -10.35
C SER A 378 -12.08 13.88 -8.91
N PRO A 379 -12.57 14.66 -7.92
CA PRO A 379 -12.32 14.36 -6.52
C PRO A 379 -12.91 13.00 -6.14
N SER A 380 -12.18 12.25 -5.32
CA SER A 380 -12.63 10.95 -4.80
C SER A 380 -13.36 11.14 -3.48
N ASP A 381 -14.45 10.39 -3.30
CA ASP A 381 -15.15 10.26 -2.03
C ASP A 381 -14.88 8.87 -1.46
N VAL A 382 -14.81 8.77 -0.13
CA VAL A 382 -14.66 7.49 0.55
C VAL A 382 -16.02 7.08 1.10
N ALA A 383 -16.60 6.05 0.49
CA ALA A 383 -17.79 5.38 1.01
C ALA A 383 -17.39 4.14 1.81
N ARG A 384 -18.26 3.63 2.64
CA ARG A 384 -18.04 2.41 3.42
C ARG A 384 -17.79 1.18 2.54
N SER A 385 -17.23 0.13 3.15
CA SER A 385 -17.21 -1.21 2.55
C SER A 385 -18.62 -1.84 2.51
N PRO A 386 -18.89 -2.76 1.57
CA PRO A 386 -20.15 -3.48 1.53
C PRO A 386 -20.24 -4.55 2.61
N LEU A 387 -21.45 -4.86 3.06
CA LEU A 387 -21.73 -6.11 3.77
C LEU A 387 -21.64 -7.30 2.80
N LEU A 388 -21.42 -8.51 3.32
CA LEU A 388 -21.33 -9.72 2.49
C LEU A 388 -22.58 -9.91 1.64
N GLY A 389 -22.43 -9.96 0.32
CA GLY A 389 -23.54 -10.17 -0.63
C GLY A 389 -24.59 -9.04 -0.67
N GLU A 390 -24.28 -7.89 -0.12
CA GLU A 390 -25.24 -6.77 0.00
C GLU A 390 -25.90 -6.36 -1.31
N HIS A 391 -25.17 -6.45 -2.40
CA HIS A 391 -25.61 -5.97 -3.72
C HIS A 391 -25.91 -7.10 -4.71
N THR A 392 -26.09 -8.34 -4.21
CA THR A 392 -26.25 -9.53 -5.07
C THR A 392 -27.41 -9.33 -6.04
N ASP A 393 -28.61 -9.05 -5.56
CA ASP A 393 -29.80 -8.88 -6.39
C ASP A 393 -29.75 -7.66 -7.28
N GLU A 394 -29.21 -6.55 -6.78
CA GLU A 394 -28.97 -5.32 -7.55
C GLU A 394 -28.06 -5.60 -8.76
N ILE A 395 -26.94 -6.31 -8.54
CA ILE A 395 -26.00 -6.67 -9.60
C ILE A 395 -26.66 -7.58 -10.64
N LEU A 396 -27.41 -8.58 -10.21
CA LEU A 396 -28.11 -9.50 -11.12
C LEU A 396 -29.12 -8.76 -12.00
N ARG A 397 -29.90 -7.82 -11.45
CA ARG A 397 -30.89 -7.05 -12.19
C ARG A 397 -30.28 -5.93 -13.02
N GLU A 398 -29.51 -5.04 -12.39
CA GLU A 398 -29.06 -3.80 -13.02
C GLU A 398 -27.86 -3.97 -13.94
N VAL A 399 -26.94 -4.87 -13.57
CA VAL A 399 -25.71 -5.09 -14.37
C VAL A 399 -25.92 -6.17 -15.41
N LEU A 400 -26.60 -7.28 -15.04
CA LEU A 400 -26.78 -8.43 -15.93
C LEU A 400 -28.15 -8.42 -16.66
N GLY A 401 -29.08 -7.56 -16.24
CA GLY A 401 -30.39 -7.45 -16.86
C GLY A 401 -31.31 -8.68 -16.64
N PHE A 402 -31.06 -9.46 -15.58
CA PHE A 402 -31.85 -10.64 -15.28
C PHE A 402 -33.24 -10.25 -14.76
N SER A 403 -34.24 -10.99 -15.22
CA SER A 403 -35.61 -10.86 -14.73
C SER A 403 -35.75 -11.40 -13.30
N ASP A 404 -36.82 -11.00 -12.59
CA ASP A 404 -37.09 -11.54 -11.25
C ASP A 404 -37.21 -13.06 -11.22
N HIS A 405 -37.75 -13.67 -12.27
CA HIS A 405 -37.79 -15.12 -12.41
C HIS A 405 -36.38 -15.74 -12.48
N GLN A 406 -35.47 -15.17 -13.29
CA GLN A 406 -34.09 -15.67 -13.38
C GLN A 406 -33.34 -15.47 -12.09
N VAL A 407 -33.52 -14.34 -11.38
CA VAL A 407 -32.92 -14.10 -10.06
C VAL A 407 -33.41 -15.15 -9.06
N ALA A 408 -34.70 -15.45 -9.02
CA ALA A 408 -35.28 -16.50 -8.17
C ALA A 408 -34.69 -17.88 -8.49
N GLU A 409 -34.60 -18.26 -9.76
CA GLU A 409 -33.94 -19.53 -10.15
C GLU A 409 -32.51 -19.65 -9.70
N ILE A 410 -31.73 -18.53 -9.72
CA ILE A 410 -30.34 -18.54 -9.26
C ILE A 410 -30.28 -18.73 -7.75
N HIS A 411 -31.16 -18.08 -6.98
CA HIS A 411 -31.28 -18.28 -5.53
C HIS A 411 -31.64 -19.74 -5.21
N ASP A 412 -32.65 -20.28 -5.88
CA ASP A 412 -33.13 -21.67 -5.67
C ASP A 412 -32.07 -22.72 -6.04
N SER A 413 -31.14 -22.37 -6.92
CA SER A 413 -30.01 -23.24 -7.30
C SER A 413 -28.97 -23.42 -6.19
N GLY A 414 -28.99 -22.59 -5.15
CA GLY A 414 -27.97 -22.54 -4.11
C GLY A 414 -26.63 -21.93 -4.55
N ALA A 415 -26.61 -21.21 -5.68
CA ALA A 415 -25.39 -20.54 -6.15
C ALA A 415 -25.06 -19.24 -5.40
N LEU A 416 -25.99 -18.72 -4.63
CA LEU A 416 -25.90 -17.47 -3.87
C LEU A 416 -26.15 -17.72 -2.39
N ASP A 417 -25.82 -16.73 -1.54
CA ASP A 417 -26.36 -16.71 -0.18
C ASP A 417 -27.90 -16.54 -0.21
N PRO A 418 -28.61 -17.07 0.78
CA PRO A 418 -30.03 -16.78 0.92
C PRO A 418 -30.24 -15.25 1.02
N PRO A 419 -31.34 -14.71 0.45
CA PRO A 419 -31.63 -13.29 0.48
C PRO A 419 -31.62 -12.78 1.93
N ARG A 420 -30.96 -11.67 2.16
CA ARG A 420 -31.01 -11.02 3.48
C ARG A 420 -32.43 -10.58 3.74
N LYS A 421 -32.97 -10.98 4.88
CA LYS A 421 -34.21 -10.36 5.39
C LYS A 421 -33.96 -8.87 5.52
N GLN A 422 -34.70 -8.05 4.79
CA GLN A 422 -34.68 -6.59 5.01
C GLN A 422 -34.95 -6.38 6.51
N ALA A 423 -34.07 -5.65 7.18
CA ALA A 423 -34.39 -5.20 8.52
C ALA A 423 -35.71 -4.39 8.40
N ALA A 424 -36.72 -4.82 9.12
CA ALA A 424 -37.94 -4.03 9.23
C ALA A 424 -37.54 -2.66 9.79
N GLU A 425 -37.89 -1.60 9.05
CA GLU A 425 -37.70 -0.21 9.45
C GLU A 425 -38.37 0.07 10.80
#